data_e70888ef834add71ad1d07d99b646b61
#
_entry.id   e70888ef834add71ad1d07d99b646b61
#
_cell.length_a   1.000
_cell.length_b   1.000
_cell.length_c   1.000
_cell.angle_alpha   90.00
_cell.angle_beta   90.00
_cell.angle_gamma   90.00
#
_symmetry.space_group_name_H-M   'P 1'
#
loop_
_entity.id
_entity.type
_entity.pdbx_description
1 polymer ?
#
loop_
_entity_poly.entity_id
_entity_poly.type
_entity_poly.pdbx_seq_one_letter_code
_entity_poly.pdbx_strand_id
1 'polypeptide(L)'
;MISLGCRLNIAESETIRTLVAGRDTVVVNSCAVTNAAVKATRVAIRRARRARPGAELVVTGCAAQLDPAGFAAMPEVDRVIGNGEKLLPAAWDSLAPVVVGDIMQLRETAPHLAASFTGHARAFVEVQNGCDHRCTFCAIPFGRGPSRSVPAGAVVERIAGLVDAGHAEMVLTGVDLTSYGHDLPGAPTLGMLVERILRHVPKLARLRLSSLDSIEIDERLFELVTGEARVMPHLHLSFQAGNDLILKRMKRRHSRAQAVATVARLKAARPDIAIGADLIAGFPTEDEGMFADTLALIDDTDIVHGHIFPYSPRAGTPAARMPQVAAEAIRARAERLRDAAARRKTAWLAAQVGSVQQVLLERPGDRGHAGNFAEVRMAGPALSPVRAEPVEALLTTSAGLADSSPSTGSGLTEYGMARPGDLVAVRITAATDTHLLGTMI
;
A
#
# COMPACT_ATOMS: atom_id res chain seq x y z
N MET A 1 7.76 -4.73 15.87
CA MET A 1 7.43 -4.95 14.44
C MET A 1 7.99 -3.82 13.60
N ILE A 2 8.76 -4.12 12.55
CA ILE A 2 9.27 -3.16 11.55
C ILE A 2 8.75 -3.65 10.20
N SER A 3 7.86 -2.88 9.58
CA SER A 3 7.30 -3.18 8.25
C SER A 3 7.94 -2.29 7.20
N LEU A 4 8.51 -2.89 6.17
CA LEU A 4 9.14 -2.20 5.06
C LEU A 4 8.43 -2.56 3.76
N GLY A 5 8.30 -1.59 2.85
CA GLY A 5 7.75 -1.81 1.51
C GLY A 5 6.28 -1.43 1.35
N CYS A 6 5.45 -2.35 0.82
CA CYS A 6 4.13 -2.04 0.33
C CYS A 6 3.02 -2.15 1.40
N ARG A 7 1.79 -1.73 1.02
CA ARG A 7 0.58 -1.81 1.86
C ARG A 7 0.25 -3.26 2.27
N LEU A 8 0.57 -4.22 1.41
CA LEU A 8 0.43 -5.64 1.70
C LEU A 8 1.32 -6.06 2.88
N ASN A 9 2.59 -5.61 2.93
CA ASN A 9 3.46 -5.86 4.07
C ASN A 9 2.89 -5.26 5.37
N ILE A 10 2.20 -4.11 5.29
CA ILE A 10 1.53 -3.51 6.46
C ILE A 10 0.40 -4.42 6.94
N ALA A 11 -0.48 -4.87 6.03
CA ALA A 11 -1.58 -5.77 6.35
C ALA A 11 -1.09 -7.07 7.03
N GLU A 12 -0.09 -7.69 6.42
CA GLU A 12 0.55 -8.92 6.96
C GLU A 12 1.23 -8.69 8.31
N SER A 13 1.85 -7.51 8.50
CA SER A 13 2.52 -7.16 9.76
C SER A 13 1.55 -7.04 10.93
N GLU A 14 0.31 -6.62 10.71
CA GLU A 14 -0.71 -6.60 11.77
C GLU A 14 -1.12 -8.01 12.18
N THR A 15 -1.26 -8.93 11.22
CA THR A 15 -1.48 -10.35 11.52
C THR A 15 -0.30 -10.96 12.29
N ILE A 16 0.94 -10.70 11.84
CA ILE A 16 2.14 -11.18 12.52
C ILE A 16 2.22 -10.63 13.95
N ARG A 17 1.85 -9.37 14.18
CA ARG A 17 1.81 -8.77 15.51
C ARG A 17 0.93 -9.56 16.48
N THR A 18 -0.20 -10.07 16.01
CA THR A 18 -1.08 -10.94 16.79
C THR A 18 -0.42 -12.31 17.08
N LEU A 19 0.27 -12.89 16.08
CA LEU A 19 0.92 -14.19 16.22
C LEU A 19 2.11 -14.18 17.20
N VAL A 20 2.82 -13.04 17.33
CA VAL A 20 3.98 -12.90 18.22
C VAL A 20 3.63 -12.15 19.51
N ALA A 21 2.35 -11.94 19.81
CA ALA A 21 1.93 -11.26 21.03
C ALA A 21 2.46 -11.99 22.29
N GLY A 22 3.03 -11.23 23.22
CA GLY A 22 3.62 -11.76 24.44
C GLY A 22 5.03 -12.34 24.30
N ARG A 23 5.62 -12.38 23.11
CA ARG A 23 7.01 -12.81 22.88
C ARG A 23 7.98 -11.63 22.89
N ASP A 24 9.17 -11.81 23.42
CA ASP A 24 10.26 -10.83 23.31
C ASP A 24 10.96 -10.94 21.93
N THR A 25 10.22 -10.61 20.89
CA THR A 25 10.63 -10.79 19.49
C THR A 25 10.57 -9.46 18.73
N VAL A 26 11.60 -9.17 17.93
CA VAL A 26 11.60 -8.10 16.92
C VAL A 26 11.44 -8.72 15.55
N VAL A 27 10.37 -8.38 14.85
CA VAL A 27 10.13 -8.87 13.47
C VAL A 27 10.40 -7.76 12.46
N VAL A 28 11.19 -8.08 11.41
CA VAL A 28 11.44 -7.22 10.25
C VAL A 28 10.79 -7.85 9.03
N ASN A 29 9.65 -7.27 8.59
CA ASN A 29 8.95 -7.68 7.36
C ASN A 29 9.55 -6.92 6.17
N SER A 30 10.32 -7.61 5.35
CA SER A 30 11.24 -7.07 4.37
C SER A 30 10.63 -6.83 2.98
N CYS A 31 11.22 -5.91 2.22
CA CYS A 31 10.85 -5.60 0.84
C CYS A 31 11.98 -5.96 -0.14
N ALA A 32 11.61 -6.44 -1.33
CA ALA A 32 12.54 -6.84 -2.39
C ALA A 32 12.35 -6.10 -3.72
N VAL A 33 11.51 -5.07 -3.78
CA VAL A 33 11.19 -4.37 -5.04
C VAL A 33 12.42 -3.74 -5.69
N THR A 34 13.31 -3.14 -4.87
CA THR A 34 14.57 -2.54 -5.35
C THR A 34 15.75 -2.97 -4.49
N ASN A 35 16.99 -2.83 -5.02
CA ASN A 35 18.21 -3.06 -4.23
C ASN A 35 18.31 -2.09 -3.04
N ALA A 36 17.82 -0.86 -3.20
CA ALA A 36 17.73 0.12 -2.11
C ALA A 36 16.82 -0.38 -0.97
N ALA A 37 15.68 -1.02 -1.30
CA ALA A 37 14.78 -1.60 -0.30
C ALA A 37 15.44 -2.77 0.48
N VAL A 38 16.19 -3.63 -0.21
CA VAL A 38 16.98 -4.70 0.44
C VAL A 38 18.07 -4.11 1.35
N LYS A 39 18.78 -3.08 0.89
CA LYS A 39 19.77 -2.36 1.71
C LYS A 39 19.12 -1.72 2.95
N ALA A 40 17.96 -1.08 2.79
CA ALA A 40 17.20 -0.51 3.90
C ALA A 40 16.79 -1.59 4.92
N THR A 41 16.39 -2.78 4.44
CA THR A 41 16.09 -3.93 5.31
C THR A 41 17.31 -4.31 6.16
N ARG A 42 18.51 -4.46 5.56
CA ARG A 42 19.73 -4.80 6.30
C ARG A 42 20.11 -3.72 7.33
N VAL A 43 19.88 -2.44 7.01
CA VAL A 43 20.09 -1.32 7.94
C VAL A 43 19.10 -1.39 9.11
N ALA A 44 17.83 -1.66 8.83
CA ALA A 44 16.79 -1.80 9.86
C ALA A 44 17.10 -2.97 10.82
N ILE A 45 17.55 -4.12 10.32
CA ILE A 45 17.98 -5.29 11.09
C ILE A 45 19.08 -4.88 12.09
N ARG A 46 20.18 -4.27 11.61
CA ARG A 46 21.30 -3.84 12.47
C ARG A 46 20.86 -2.83 13.52
N ARG A 47 19.98 -1.89 13.15
CA ARG A 47 19.41 -0.91 14.09
C ARG A 47 18.56 -1.59 15.16
N ALA A 48 17.72 -2.53 14.75
CA ALA A 48 16.85 -3.28 15.66
C ALA A 48 17.66 -4.09 16.68
N ARG A 49 18.70 -4.82 16.25
CA ARG A 49 19.58 -5.59 17.15
C ARG A 49 20.29 -4.69 18.17
N ARG A 50 20.81 -3.50 17.72
CA ARG A 50 21.43 -2.56 18.67
C ARG A 50 20.42 -2.00 19.69
N ALA A 51 19.18 -1.76 19.26
CA ALA A 51 18.16 -1.22 20.16
C ALA A 51 17.63 -2.26 21.16
N ARG A 52 17.63 -3.55 20.78
CA ARG A 52 17.13 -4.67 21.61
C ARG A 52 18.06 -5.89 21.51
N PRO A 53 19.22 -5.87 22.18
CA PRO A 53 20.25 -6.92 22.03
C PRO A 53 19.78 -8.32 22.45
N GLY A 54 18.90 -8.42 23.45
CA GLY A 54 18.40 -9.70 24.01
C GLY A 54 17.14 -10.24 23.35
N ALA A 55 16.44 -9.46 22.52
CA ALA A 55 15.23 -9.93 21.87
C ALA A 55 15.54 -10.86 20.69
N GLU A 56 14.70 -11.86 20.45
CA GLU A 56 14.75 -12.66 19.22
C GLU A 56 14.49 -11.77 18.01
N LEU A 57 15.40 -11.77 17.01
CA LEU A 57 15.24 -11.00 15.78
C LEU A 57 14.89 -11.91 14.62
N VAL A 58 13.67 -11.80 14.12
CA VAL A 58 13.13 -12.59 13.01
C VAL A 58 13.01 -11.74 11.78
N VAL A 59 13.52 -12.23 10.64
CA VAL A 59 13.38 -11.56 9.32
C VAL A 59 12.40 -12.36 8.47
N THR A 60 11.46 -11.67 7.85
CA THR A 60 10.49 -12.24 6.92
C THR A 60 10.25 -11.31 5.73
N GLY A 61 9.32 -11.66 4.85
CA GLY A 61 8.92 -10.84 3.71
C GLY A 61 9.66 -11.19 2.42
N CYS A 62 9.44 -10.36 1.38
CA CYS A 62 9.90 -10.68 0.02
C CYS A 62 11.43 -10.83 -0.09
N ALA A 63 12.22 -10.03 0.64
CA ALA A 63 13.68 -10.15 0.56
C ALA A 63 14.17 -11.41 1.27
N ALA A 64 13.57 -11.77 2.41
CA ALA A 64 13.87 -13.00 3.13
C ALA A 64 13.52 -14.25 2.32
N GLN A 65 12.43 -14.24 1.58
CA GLN A 65 12.05 -15.34 0.66
C GLN A 65 13.03 -15.50 -0.49
N LEU A 66 13.57 -14.39 -1.04
CA LEU A 66 14.48 -14.44 -2.20
C LEU A 66 15.93 -14.79 -1.82
N ASP A 67 16.37 -14.46 -0.61
CA ASP A 67 17.76 -14.67 -0.14
C ASP A 67 17.75 -15.12 1.34
N PRO A 68 17.14 -16.27 1.66
CA PRO A 68 17.05 -16.73 3.04
C PRO A 68 18.43 -17.00 3.65
N ALA A 69 19.35 -17.57 2.89
CA ALA A 69 20.70 -17.88 3.34
C ALA A 69 21.51 -16.60 3.65
N GLY A 70 21.39 -15.56 2.80
CA GLY A 70 22.07 -14.29 3.00
C GLY A 70 21.55 -13.49 4.20
N PHE A 71 20.29 -13.68 4.61
CA PHE A 71 19.77 -13.11 5.84
C PHE A 71 20.11 -13.97 7.07
N ALA A 72 20.06 -15.30 6.96
CA ALA A 72 20.45 -16.21 8.05
C ALA A 72 21.95 -16.10 8.41
N ALA A 73 22.80 -15.73 7.44
CA ALA A 73 24.23 -15.51 7.67
C ALA A 73 24.54 -14.17 8.39
N MET A 74 23.54 -13.30 8.60
CA MET A 74 23.76 -12.05 9.33
C MET A 74 23.82 -12.33 10.85
N PRO A 75 24.89 -11.90 11.58
CA PRO A 75 25.03 -12.17 13.01
C PRO A 75 23.94 -11.51 13.87
N GLU A 76 23.21 -10.55 13.30
CA GLU A 76 22.10 -9.89 13.97
C GLU A 76 20.78 -10.67 13.89
N VAL A 77 20.69 -11.70 13.03
CA VAL A 77 19.43 -12.43 12.73
C VAL A 77 19.43 -13.77 13.44
N ASP A 78 18.39 -14.02 14.22
CA ASP A 78 18.22 -15.32 14.89
C ASP A 78 17.43 -16.29 14.02
N ARG A 79 16.42 -15.78 13.28
CA ARG A 79 15.57 -16.62 12.44
C ARG A 79 15.12 -15.93 11.17
N VAL A 80 14.89 -16.75 10.13
CA VAL A 80 14.30 -16.33 8.84
C VAL A 80 13.04 -17.13 8.59
N ILE A 81 11.92 -16.43 8.38
CA ILE A 81 10.63 -17.05 8.02
C ILE A 81 10.19 -16.57 6.65
N GLY A 82 9.83 -17.50 5.76
CA GLY A 82 9.41 -17.21 4.39
C GLY A 82 8.05 -16.48 4.30
N ASN A 83 7.73 -16.02 3.10
CA ASN A 83 6.45 -15.37 2.82
C ASN A 83 5.26 -16.36 2.87
N GLY A 84 5.50 -17.62 2.57
CA GLY A 84 4.48 -18.68 2.65
C GLY A 84 4.11 -19.02 4.08
N GLU A 85 5.08 -18.98 4.97
CA GLU A 85 4.98 -19.47 6.34
C GLU A 85 4.65 -18.37 7.35
N LYS A 86 4.97 -17.13 7.09
CA LYS A 86 4.91 -16.02 8.06
C LYS A 86 3.54 -15.75 8.69
N LEU A 87 2.45 -16.19 8.04
CA LEU A 87 1.08 -16.06 8.56
C LEU A 87 0.58 -17.36 9.24
N LEU A 88 1.40 -18.41 9.28
CA LEU A 88 1.06 -19.69 9.90
C LEU A 88 1.60 -19.73 11.34
N PRO A 89 0.78 -19.98 12.38
CA PRO A 89 1.23 -20.06 13.77
C PRO A 89 2.40 -21.01 13.97
N ALA A 90 2.36 -22.20 13.35
CA ALA A 90 3.39 -23.22 13.48
C ALA A 90 4.81 -22.76 13.08
N ALA A 91 4.91 -21.79 12.15
CA ALA A 91 6.21 -21.24 11.76
C ALA A 91 6.88 -20.42 12.89
N TRP A 92 6.06 -19.81 13.75
CA TRP A 92 6.53 -19.05 14.91
C TRP A 92 6.89 -19.90 16.11
N ASP A 93 6.36 -21.12 16.19
CA ASP A 93 6.66 -22.10 17.23
C ASP A 93 7.86 -22.98 16.87
N SER A 94 8.28 -22.98 15.60
CA SER A 94 9.46 -23.73 15.13
C SER A 94 10.74 -23.17 15.74
N LEU A 95 11.67 -24.06 16.13
CA LEU A 95 13.01 -23.70 16.59
C LEU A 95 14.06 -23.66 15.47
N ALA A 96 13.66 -23.99 14.23
CA ALA A 96 14.57 -23.97 13.10
C ALA A 96 15.01 -22.53 12.75
N PRO A 97 16.30 -22.28 12.49
CA PRO A 97 16.80 -20.95 12.17
C PRO A 97 16.30 -20.43 10.81
N VAL A 98 15.88 -21.33 9.93
CA VAL A 98 15.31 -21.00 8.61
C VAL A 98 14.05 -21.84 8.38
N VAL A 99 12.92 -21.17 8.24
CA VAL A 99 11.60 -21.76 7.93
C VAL A 99 11.10 -21.13 6.65
N VAL A 100 11.60 -21.58 5.52
CA VAL A 100 11.31 -21.02 4.17
C VAL A 100 11.05 -22.18 3.22
N GLY A 101 9.82 -22.31 2.76
CA GLY A 101 9.40 -23.28 1.77
C GLY A 101 9.49 -22.76 0.34
N ASP A 102 9.15 -23.63 -0.61
CA ASP A 102 9.04 -23.25 -2.02
C ASP A 102 7.76 -22.45 -2.25
N ILE A 103 7.91 -21.15 -2.36
CA ILE A 103 6.81 -20.20 -2.57
C ILE A 103 6.00 -20.50 -3.83
N MET A 104 6.59 -21.19 -4.83
CA MET A 104 5.93 -21.53 -6.09
C MET A 104 4.91 -22.68 -5.92
N GLN A 105 4.94 -23.40 -4.80
CA GLN A 105 3.97 -24.46 -4.49
C GLN A 105 2.70 -23.94 -3.81
N LEU A 106 2.67 -22.69 -3.37
CA LEU A 106 1.50 -22.13 -2.69
C LEU A 106 0.31 -22.01 -3.64
N ARG A 107 -0.85 -22.49 -3.18
CA ARG A 107 -2.13 -22.42 -3.91
C ARG A 107 -3.23 -21.67 -3.17
N GLU A 108 -3.05 -21.43 -1.88
CA GLU A 108 -4.04 -20.81 -1.01
C GLU A 108 -3.46 -19.57 -0.34
N THR A 109 -4.32 -18.65 0.06
CA THR A 109 -3.99 -17.52 0.92
C THR A 109 -4.17 -17.93 2.38
N ALA A 110 -3.20 -17.59 3.24
CA ALA A 110 -3.36 -17.79 4.68
C ALA A 110 -4.47 -16.87 5.23
N PRO A 111 -5.24 -17.31 6.23
CA PRO A 111 -6.24 -16.47 6.89
C PRO A 111 -5.59 -15.22 7.51
N HIS A 112 -6.19 -14.05 7.27
CA HIS A 112 -5.77 -12.81 7.92
C HIS A 112 -6.45 -12.69 9.30
N LEU A 113 -5.69 -12.90 10.37
CA LEU A 113 -6.19 -12.94 11.75
C LEU A 113 -6.24 -11.57 12.43
N ALA A 114 -5.68 -10.51 11.85
CA ALA A 114 -5.65 -9.21 12.50
C ALA A 114 -7.07 -8.63 12.69
N ALA A 115 -7.49 -8.40 13.93
CA ALA A 115 -8.81 -7.89 14.26
C ALA A 115 -8.96 -6.38 14.01
N SER A 116 -7.86 -5.62 14.07
CA SER A 116 -7.83 -4.17 13.85
C SER A 116 -6.47 -3.72 13.31
N PHE A 117 -6.41 -2.49 12.83
CA PHE A 117 -5.18 -1.81 12.42
C PHE A 117 -4.84 -0.73 13.44
N THR A 118 -4.33 -1.16 14.61
CA THR A 118 -4.01 -0.24 15.70
C THR A 118 -3.00 0.82 15.27
N GLY A 119 -3.39 2.07 15.35
CA GLY A 119 -2.53 3.20 14.99
C GLY A 119 -2.59 3.65 13.54
N HIS A 120 -3.38 2.98 12.69
CA HIS A 120 -3.65 3.39 11.31
C HIS A 120 -5.06 3.97 11.19
N ALA A 121 -5.20 5.11 10.47
CA ALA A 121 -6.50 5.72 10.20
C ALA A 121 -7.34 4.89 9.21
N ARG A 122 -6.68 4.10 8.35
CA ARG A 122 -7.30 3.18 7.38
C ARG A 122 -6.83 1.76 7.57
N ALA A 123 -7.68 0.80 7.21
CA ALA A 123 -7.33 -0.61 7.22
C ALA A 123 -6.94 -1.10 5.80
N PHE A 124 -5.90 -1.94 5.72
CA PHE A 124 -5.46 -2.56 4.47
C PHE A 124 -5.95 -4.00 4.42
N VAL A 125 -6.78 -4.30 3.43
CA VAL A 125 -7.40 -5.63 3.29
C VAL A 125 -6.77 -6.33 2.10
N GLU A 126 -5.98 -7.36 2.37
CA GLU A 126 -5.46 -8.24 1.32
C GLU A 126 -6.63 -9.02 0.71
N VAL A 127 -6.77 -8.91 -0.60
CA VAL A 127 -7.76 -9.67 -1.37
C VAL A 127 -7.11 -10.58 -2.41
N GLN A 128 -5.83 -10.31 -2.74
CA GLN A 128 -5.05 -11.07 -3.71
C GLN A 128 -3.57 -11.05 -3.32
N ASN A 129 -2.86 -12.15 -3.52
CA ASN A 129 -1.41 -12.26 -3.31
C ASN A 129 -0.75 -13.07 -4.42
N GLY A 130 0.56 -12.87 -4.62
CA GLY A 130 1.30 -13.46 -5.72
C GLY A 130 1.01 -12.82 -7.08
N CYS A 131 1.65 -13.29 -8.15
CA CYS A 131 1.47 -12.74 -9.49
C CYS A 131 1.93 -13.77 -10.54
N ASP A 132 1.09 -14.02 -11.54
CA ASP A 132 1.40 -14.92 -12.65
C ASP A 132 2.06 -14.22 -13.84
N HIS A 133 2.12 -12.88 -13.81
CA HIS A 133 2.86 -12.13 -14.81
C HIS A 133 4.37 -12.38 -14.70
N ARG A 134 5.02 -12.37 -15.84
CA ARG A 134 6.47 -12.57 -15.95
C ARG A 134 7.14 -11.34 -16.56
N CYS A 135 6.83 -10.16 -15.96
CA CYS A 135 7.49 -8.91 -16.33
C CYS A 135 9.00 -9.07 -16.21
N THR A 136 9.75 -8.66 -17.22
CA THR A 136 11.18 -8.98 -17.36
C THR A 136 12.07 -8.40 -16.25
N PHE A 137 11.60 -7.40 -15.53
CA PHE A 137 12.33 -6.72 -14.45
C PHE A 137 11.91 -7.16 -13.05
N CYS A 138 10.82 -7.94 -12.92
CA CYS A 138 10.15 -8.14 -11.66
C CYS A 138 10.58 -9.45 -10.98
N ALA A 139 11.00 -9.35 -9.71
CA ALA A 139 11.32 -10.48 -8.85
C ALA A 139 10.15 -10.90 -7.93
N ILE A 140 9.05 -10.17 -7.95
CA ILE A 140 7.92 -10.39 -7.01
C ILE A 140 7.28 -11.77 -7.14
N PRO A 141 7.08 -12.36 -8.34
CA PRO A 141 6.56 -13.73 -8.43
C PRO A 141 7.40 -14.74 -7.64
N PHE A 142 8.71 -14.58 -7.60
CA PHE A 142 9.62 -15.46 -6.85
C PHE A 142 9.66 -15.16 -5.35
N GLY A 143 9.20 -13.97 -4.94
CA GLY A 143 9.08 -13.61 -3.52
C GLY A 143 7.71 -13.86 -2.93
N ARG A 144 6.65 -14.00 -3.77
CA ARG A 144 5.27 -14.12 -3.32
C ARG A 144 4.50 -15.29 -3.93
N GLY A 145 5.08 -15.98 -4.91
CA GLY A 145 4.50 -17.15 -5.57
C GLY A 145 3.43 -16.82 -6.62
N PRO A 146 2.70 -17.84 -7.06
CA PRO A 146 1.59 -17.71 -8.01
C PRO A 146 0.47 -16.83 -7.47
N SER A 147 -0.34 -16.28 -8.38
CA SER A 147 -1.51 -15.47 -8.02
C SER A 147 -2.53 -16.31 -7.26
N ARG A 148 -3.05 -15.76 -6.18
CA ARG A 148 -4.03 -16.37 -5.28
C ARG A 148 -4.98 -15.32 -4.76
N SER A 149 -6.28 -15.60 -4.78
CA SER A 149 -7.33 -14.69 -4.37
C SER A 149 -7.99 -15.14 -3.07
N VAL A 150 -8.41 -14.18 -2.25
CA VAL A 150 -9.20 -14.45 -1.05
C VAL A 150 -10.67 -14.59 -1.48
N PRO A 151 -11.40 -15.64 -1.06
CA PRO A 151 -12.82 -15.78 -1.38
C PRO A 151 -13.64 -14.54 -0.98
N ALA A 152 -14.54 -14.09 -1.85
CA ALA A 152 -15.30 -12.86 -1.67
C ALA A 152 -16.09 -12.79 -0.35
N GLY A 153 -16.60 -13.94 0.14
CA GLY A 153 -17.30 -14.03 1.43
C GLY A 153 -16.38 -13.63 2.60
N ALA A 154 -15.17 -14.19 2.63
CA ALA A 154 -14.17 -13.88 3.66
C ALA A 154 -13.71 -12.41 3.61
N VAL A 155 -13.59 -11.83 2.41
CA VAL A 155 -13.27 -10.39 2.26
C VAL A 155 -14.38 -9.52 2.83
N VAL A 156 -15.65 -9.82 2.50
CA VAL A 156 -16.82 -9.07 3.00
C VAL A 156 -16.92 -9.15 4.53
N GLU A 157 -16.82 -10.35 5.09
CA GLU A 157 -16.83 -10.57 6.56
C GLU A 157 -15.70 -9.79 7.24
N ARG A 158 -14.51 -9.86 6.67
CA ARG A 158 -13.35 -9.11 7.16
C ARG A 158 -13.58 -7.60 7.17
N ILE A 159 -14.10 -7.05 6.09
CA ILE A 159 -14.38 -5.61 5.97
C ILE A 159 -15.48 -5.21 6.95
N ALA A 160 -16.54 -6.01 7.09
CA ALA A 160 -17.62 -5.75 8.05
C ALA A 160 -17.07 -5.66 9.49
N GLY A 161 -16.24 -6.62 9.91
CA GLY A 161 -15.59 -6.58 11.23
C GLY A 161 -14.69 -5.37 11.46
N LEU A 162 -13.96 -4.91 10.43
CA LEU A 162 -13.14 -3.70 10.51
C LEU A 162 -13.97 -2.42 10.59
N VAL A 163 -15.10 -2.36 9.87
CA VAL A 163 -16.06 -1.25 9.96
C VAL A 163 -16.70 -1.18 11.34
N ASP A 164 -17.10 -2.33 11.90
CA ASP A 164 -17.64 -2.41 13.26
C ASP A 164 -16.59 -2.06 14.34
N ALA A 165 -15.31 -2.29 14.05
CA ALA A 165 -14.18 -1.82 14.88
C ALA A 165 -13.85 -0.31 14.71
N GLY A 166 -14.63 0.43 13.89
CA GLY A 166 -14.54 1.88 13.74
C GLY A 166 -13.65 2.39 12.61
N HIS A 167 -13.15 1.53 11.70
CA HIS A 167 -12.39 1.99 10.55
C HIS A 167 -13.31 2.58 9.46
N ALA A 168 -13.12 3.85 9.11
CA ALA A 168 -13.91 4.55 8.09
C ALA A 168 -13.45 4.29 6.65
N GLU A 169 -12.17 3.96 6.43
CA GLU A 169 -11.61 3.72 5.08
C GLU A 169 -10.95 2.35 5.00
N MET A 170 -11.36 1.55 4.00
CA MET A 170 -10.73 0.29 3.61
C MET A 170 -9.94 0.47 2.33
N VAL A 171 -8.74 -0.12 2.28
CA VAL A 171 -7.92 -0.17 1.08
C VAL A 171 -7.77 -1.62 0.64
N LEU A 172 -8.41 -2.00 -0.47
CA LEU A 172 -8.16 -3.31 -1.07
C LEU A 172 -6.73 -3.36 -1.58
N THR A 173 -5.99 -4.37 -1.18
CA THR A 173 -4.57 -4.50 -1.51
C THR A 173 -4.26 -5.89 -2.06
N GLY A 174 -3.34 -5.90 -3.02
CA GLY A 174 -2.83 -7.11 -3.66
C GLY A 174 -1.50 -6.82 -4.34
N VAL A 175 -0.88 -7.86 -4.87
CA VAL A 175 0.31 -7.76 -5.72
C VAL A 175 -0.09 -7.38 -7.14
N ASP A 176 -1.19 -7.98 -7.61
CA ASP A 176 -1.79 -7.80 -8.93
C ASP A 176 -3.31 -7.80 -8.76
N LEU A 177 -3.80 -6.68 -8.23
CA LEU A 177 -5.17 -6.57 -7.75
C LEU A 177 -6.21 -6.85 -8.84
N THR A 178 -5.93 -6.44 -10.07
CA THR A 178 -6.82 -6.65 -11.22
C THR A 178 -6.96 -8.10 -11.64
N SER A 179 -5.99 -8.96 -11.30
CA SER A 179 -6.08 -10.41 -11.51
C SER A 179 -6.92 -11.15 -10.44
N TYR A 180 -7.60 -10.41 -9.54
CA TYR A 180 -8.45 -11.03 -8.52
C TYR A 180 -9.49 -11.98 -9.12
N GLY A 181 -9.59 -13.16 -8.51
CA GLY A 181 -10.67 -14.11 -8.68
C GLY A 181 -10.51 -15.12 -9.81
N HIS A 182 -9.50 -14.97 -10.68
CA HIS A 182 -9.31 -15.94 -11.79
C HIS A 182 -9.05 -17.38 -11.32
N ASP A 183 -8.54 -17.54 -10.09
CA ASP A 183 -8.28 -18.82 -9.42
C ASP A 183 -9.46 -19.32 -8.56
N LEU A 184 -10.51 -18.50 -8.42
CA LEU A 184 -11.70 -18.85 -7.65
C LEU A 184 -12.79 -19.49 -8.52
N PRO A 185 -13.67 -20.33 -7.95
CA PRO A 185 -14.83 -20.86 -8.67
C PRO A 185 -15.69 -19.74 -9.28
N GLY A 186 -15.98 -19.88 -10.58
CA GLY A 186 -16.75 -18.89 -11.34
C GLY A 186 -15.95 -17.65 -11.76
N ALA A 187 -14.66 -17.62 -11.48
CA ALA A 187 -13.73 -16.55 -11.86
C ALA A 187 -14.31 -15.12 -11.67
N PRO A 188 -14.75 -14.74 -10.45
CA PRO A 188 -15.32 -13.42 -10.21
C PRO A 188 -14.27 -12.32 -10.43
N THR A 189 -14.66 -11.21 -11.05
CA THR A 189 -13.74 -10.08 -11.29
C THR A 189 -13.60 -9.19 -10.05
N LEU A 190 -12.60 -8.29 -10.08
CA LEU A 190 -12.43 -7.27 -9.05
C LEU A 190 -13.67 -6.35 -8.96
N GLY A 191 -14.28 -5.99 -10.09
CA GLY A 191 -15.52 -5.22 -10.12
C GLY A 191 -16.67 -5.91 -9.38
N MET A 192 -16.82 -7.22 -9.57
CA MET A 192 -17.83 -8.03 -8.83
C MET A 192 -17.52 -8.09 -7.32
N LEU A 193 -16.26 -8.16 -6.92
CA LEU A 193 -15.87 -8.10 -5.51
C LEU A 193 -16.23 -6.75 -4.89
N VAL A 194 -15.86 -5.65 -5.56
CA VAL A 194 -16.15 -4.29 -5.09
C VAL A 194 -17.66 -4.08 -4.94
N GLU A 195 -18.46 -4.48 -5.95
CA GLU A 195 -19.92 -4.43 -5.87
C GLU A 195 -20.47 -5.21 -4.66
N ARG A 196 -19.96 -6.42 -4.46
CA ARG A 196 -20.39 -7.28 -3.36
C ARG A 196 -20.05 -6.65 -1.99
N ILE A 197 -18.87 -6.08 -1.84
CA ILE A 197 -18.48 -5.35 -0.62
C ILE A 197 -19.45 -4.20 -0.34
N LEU A 198 -19.69 -3.35 -1.34
CA LEU A 198 -20.55 -2.17 -1.22
C LEU A 198 -22.00 -2.54 -0.89
N ARG A 199 -22.49 -3.66 -1.41
CA ARG A 199 -23.86 -4.18 -1.14
C ARG A 199 -23.97 -4.73 0.28
N HIS A 200 -23.00 -5.52 0.74
CA HIS A 200 -23.10 -6.24 2.01
C HIS A 200 -22.55 -5.48 3.21
N VAL A 201 -21.77 -4.40 2.97
CA VAL A 201 -21.25 -3.53 4.03
C VAL A 201 -21.71 -2.09 3.79
N PRO A 202 -23.01 -1.78 3.98
CA PRO A 202 -23.56 -0.45 3.68
C PRO A 202 -23.00 0.66 4.58
N LYS A 203 -22.50 0.33 5.77
CA LYS A 203 -21.85 1.27 6.70
C LYS A 203 -20.43 1.66 6.29
N LEU A 204 -19.82 0.99 5.30
CA LEU A 204 -18.51 1.35 4.82
C LEU A 204 -18.52 2.75 4.18
N ALA A 205 -17.82 3.70 4.79
CA ALA A 205 -17.80 5.08 4.32
C ALA A 205 -16.89 5.28 3.10
N ARG A 206 -15.72 4.60 3.06
CA ARG A 206 -14.76 4.75 1.97
C ARG A 206 -14.09 3.44 1.58
N LEU A 207 -14.07 3.18 0.29
CA LEU A 207 -13.35 2.08 -0.33
C LEU A 207 -12.30 2.63 -1.29
N ARG A 208 -11.06 2.23 -1.11
CA ARG A 208 -9.94 2.62 -1.97
C ARG A 208 -9.29 1.37 -2.56
N LEU A 209 -8.79 1.49 -3.77
CA LEU A 209 -8.05 0.44 -4.46
C LEU A 209 -6.55 0.74 -4.40
N SER A 210 -5.74 -0.31 -4.26
CA SER A 210 -4.28 -0.20 -4.46
C SER A 210 -3.95 -0.18 -5.97
N SER A 211 -2.70 -0.46 -6.33
CA SER A 211 -2.24 -0.40 -7.73
C SER A 211 -3.01 -1.38 -8.63
N LEU A 212 -3.40 -0.88 -9.81
CA LEU A 212 -4.13 -1.61 -10.84
C LEU A 212 -3.33 -1.67 -12.15
N ASP A 213 -3.51 -2.74 -12.91
CA ASP A 213 -3.11 -2.74 -14.32
C ASP A 213 -4.23 -2.13 -15.16
N SER A 214 -3.94 -1.05 -15.88
CA SER A 214 -4.95 -0.23 -16.57
C SER A 214 -5.77 -0.99 -17.61
N ILE A 215 -5.17 -2.02 -18.24
CA ILE A 215 -5.85 -2.80 -19.30
C ILE A 215 -6.81 -3.85 -18.73
N GLU A 216 -6.71 -4.15 -17.45
CA GLU A 216 -7.56 -5.15 -16.77
C GLU A 216 -8.69 -4.54 -15.94
N ILE A 217 -8.90 -3.23 -16.05
CA ILE A 217 -10.07 -2.58 -15.45
C ILE A 217 -11.29 -3.01 -16.24
N ASP A 218 -12.08 -3.94 -15.67
CA ASP A 218 -13.33 -4.40 -16.29
C ASP A 218 -14.41 -3.30 -16.24
N GLU A 219 -15.44 -3.43 -17.09
CA GLU A 219 -16.51 -2.43 -17.22
C GLU A 219 -17.25 -2.20 -15.89
N ARG A 220 -17.46 -3.28 -15.11
CA ARG A 220 -18.12 -3.15 -13.81
C ARG A 220 -17.27 -2.36 -12.82
N LEU A 221 -15.97 -2.59 -12.81
CA LEU A 221 -15.05 -1.80 -11.97
C LEU A 221 -15.02 -0.35 -12.42
N PHE A 222 -15.01 -0.10 -13.72
CA PHE A 222 -15.06 1.25 -14.28
C PHE A 222 -16.33 2.00 -13.81
N GLU A 223 -17.51 1.39 -13.93
CA GLU A 223 -18.78 1.98 -13.47
C GLU A 223 -18.75 2.33 -11.98
N LEU A 224 -18.23 1.42 -11.14
CA LEU A 224 -18.13 1.63 -9.70
C LEU A 224 -17.14 2.73 -9.34
N VAL A 225 -15.97 2.77 -9.99
CA VAL A 225 -14.97 3.81 -9.76
C VAL A 225 -15.48 5.18 -10.18
N THR A 226 -16.28 5.26 -11.24
CA THR A 226 -16.75 6.54 -11.77
C THR A 226 -18.10 6.99 -11.18
N GLY A 227 -18.96 6.07 -10.74
CA GLY A 227 -20.33 6.37 -10.31
C GLY A 227 -20.62 6.18 -8.82
N GLU A 228 -19.84 5.36 -8.09
CA GLU A 228 -20.12 5.10 -6.68
C GLU A 228 -19.35 6.07 -5.77
N ALA A 229 -20.07 6.86 -4.98
CA ALA A 229 -19.46 7.88 -4.11
C ALA A 229 -18.53 7.31 -3.03
N ARG A 230 -18.79 6.09 -2.55
CA ARG A 230 -17.95 5.41 -1.54
C ARG A 230 -16.66 4.85 -2.11
N VAL A 231 -16.54 4.71 -3.44
CA VAL A 231 -15.27 4.38 -4.09
C VAL A 231 -14.49 5.67 -4.32
N MET A 232 -13.31 5.75 -3.71
CA MET A 232 -12.55 7.00 -3.70
C MET A 232 -12.05 7.40 -5.10
N PRO A 233 -12.11 8.71 -5.45
CA PRO A 233 -11.69 9.23 -6.75
C PRO A 233 -10.16 9.29 -6.89
N HIS A 234 -9.53 8.14 -6.80
CA HIS A 234 -8.09 7.99 -6.94
C HIS A 234 -7.75 6.59 -7.43
N LEU A 235 -7.05 6.49 -8.54
CA LEU A 235 -6.47 5.24 -9.02
C LEU A 235 -4.96 5.38 -9.13
N HIS A 236 -4.26 4.31 -8.75
CA HIS A 236 -2.82 4.16 -8.98
C HIS A 236 -2.60 3.10 -10.06
N LEU A 237 -2.00 3.50 -11.20
CA LEU A 237 -1.90 2.66 -12.39
C LEU A 237 -0.45 2.24 -12.64
N SER A 238 -0.25 0.96 -12.92
CA SER A 238 1.08 0.38 -13.15
C SER A 238 1.53 0.57 -14.60
N PHE A 239 1.75 1.82 -15.05
CA PHE A 239 2.14 2.13 -16.43
C PHE A 239 3.56 1.69 -16.77
N GLN A 240 4.51 1.87 -15.87
CA GLN A 240 5.93 1.51 -15.96
C GLN A 240 6.73 2.33 -16.99
N ALA A 241 6.22 2.58 -18.21
CA ALA A 241 6.86 3.36 -19.26
C ALA A 241 5.83 3.97 -20.23
N GLY A 242 6.24 4.98 -20.99
CA GLY A 242 5.42 5.63 -22.02
C GLY A 242 5.80 5.26 -23.47
N ASN A 243 6.74 4.36 -23.69
CA ASN A 243 7.17 3.92 -25.00
C ASN A 243 6.82 2.45 -25.24
N ASP A 244 6.13 2.15 -26.36
CA ASP A 244 5.60 0.81 -26.64
C ASP A 244 6.70 -0.25 -26.80
N LEU A 245 7.88 0.10 -27.32
CA LEU A 245 8.99 -0.85 -27.43
C LEU A 245 9.55 -1.20 -26.06
N ILE A 246 9.66 -0.22 -25.15
CA ILE A 246 10.05 -0.46 -23.76
C ILE A 246 9.00 -1.31 -23.04
N LEU A 247 7.70 -1.00 -23.19
CA LEU A 247 6.60 -1.80 -22.64
C LEU A 247 6.66 -3.25 -23.13
N LYS A 248 6.91 -3.47 -24.42
CA LYS A 248 7.10 -4.80 -25.00
C LYS A 248 8.32 -5.53 -24.40
N ARG A 249 9.46 -4.85 -24.22
CA ARG A 249 10.66 -5.41 -23.57
C ARG A 249 10.42 -5.73 -22.09
N MET A 250 9.58 -4.94 -21.42
CA MET A 250 9.10 -5.20 -20.06
C MET A 250 8.10 -6.37 -19.98
N LYS A 251 7.57 -6.87 -21.12
CA LYS A 251 6.42 -7.77 -21.19
C LYS A 251 5.16 -7.18 -20.55
N ARG A 252 4.92 -5.89 -20.76
CA ARG A 252 3.64 -5.26 -20.40
C ARG A 252 2.60 -5.54 -21.48
N ARG A 253 1.32 -5.52 -21.09
CA ARG A 253 0.20 -5.93 -21.95
C ARG A 253 -0.57 -4.74 -22.53
N HIS A 254 -0.33 -3.54 -22.05
CA HIS A 254 -0.90 -2.30 -22.57
C HIS A 254 0.09 -1.55 -23.47
N SER A 255 -0.44 -0.74 -24.36
CA SER A 255 0.28 0.27 -25.11
C SER A 255 0.14 1.66 -24.47
N ARG A 256 1.00 2.60 -24.88
CA ARG A 256 0.87 4.02 -24.51
C ARG A 256 -0.52 4.57 -24.87
N ALA A 257 -0.97 4.31 -26.07
CA ALA A 257 -2.28 4.77 -26.54
C ALA A 257 -3.44 4.26 -25.66
N GLN A 258 -3.39 3.00 -25.24
CA GLN A 258 -4.38 2.42 -24.32
C GLN A 258 -4.32 3.07 -22.92
N ALA A 259 -3.13 3.37 -22.40
CA ALA A 259 -2.97 4.05 -21.12
C ALA A 259 -3.62 5.45 -21.16
N VAL A 260 -3.33 6.23 -22.21
CA VAL A 260 -3.92 7.57 -22.42
C VAL A 260 -5.43 7.49 -22.58
N ALA A 261 -5.94 6.57 -23.41
CA ALA A 261 -7.38 6.40 -23.63
C ALA A 261 -8.12 5.99 -22.33
N THR A 262 -7.55 5.10 -21.53
CA THR A 262 -8.14 4.69 -20.22
C THR A 262 -8.27 5.89 -19.29
N VAL A 263 -7.23 6.72 -19.18
CA VAL A 263 -7.30 7.91 -18.30
C VAL A 263 -8.26 8.95 -18.83
N ALA A 264 -8.26 9.21 -20.13
CA ALA A 264 -9.21 10.12 -20.75
C ALA A 264 -10.67 9.71 -20.48
N ARG A 265 -10.97 8.41 -20.61
CA ARG A 265 -12.29 7.84 -20.31
C ARG A 265 -12.66 8.00 -18.82
N LEU A 266 -11.73 7.72 -17.90
CA LEU A 266 -11.92 7.88 -16.46
C LEU A 266 -12.23 9.34 -16.11
N LYS A 267 -11.45 10.29 -16.63
CA LYS A 267 -11.62 11.72 -16.34
C LYS A 267 -12.87 12.31 -16.99
N ALA A 268 -13.29 11.83 -18.16
CA ALA A 268 -14.55 12.23 -18.78
C ALA A 268 -15.76 11.81 -17.92
N ALA A 269 -15.72 10.61 -17.31
CA ALA A 269 -16.80 10.09 -16.45
C ALA A 269 -16.73 10.63 -15.02
N ARG A 270 -15.53 10.87 -14.47
CA ARG A 270 -15.29 11.38 -13.12
C ARG A 270 -14.17 12.42 -13.13
N PRO A 271 -14.45 13.71 -13.38
CA PRO A 271 -13.44 14.75 -13.58
C PRO A 271 -12.51 14.99 -12.37
N ASP A 272 -12.97 14.72 -11.15
CA ASP A 272 -12.22 14.87 -9.90
C ASP A 272 -11.27 13.70 -9.61
N ILE A 273 -11.24 12.64 -10.45
CA ILE A 273 -10.38 11.49 -10.24
C ILE A 273 -8.90 11.87 -10.36
N ALA A 274 -8.13 11.56 -9.33
CA ALA A 274 -6.68 11.73 -9.32
C ALA A 274 -5.97 10.48 -9.83
N ILE A 275 -5.00 10.65 -10.71
CA ILE A 275 -4.22 9.55 -11.28
C ILE A 275 -2.84 9.51 -10.64
N GLY A 276 -2.54 8.38 -10.02
CA GLY A 276 -1.19 7.99 -9.63
C GLY A 276 -0.62 6.97 -10.62
N ALA A 277 0.70 6.92 -10.76
CA ALA A 277 1.32 5.87 -11.57
C ALA A 277 2.73 5.52 -11.12
N ASP A 278 3.08 4.25 -11.32
CA ASP A 278 4.47 3.76 -11.24
C ASP A 278 5.16 3.96 -12.60
N LEU A 279 6.34 4.61 -12.60
CA LEU A 279 7.18 4.80 -13.78
C LEU A 279 8.63 4.38 -13.47
N ILE A 280 9.26 3.67 -14.42
CA ILE A 280 10.65 3.20 -14.31
C ILE A 280 11.50 4.05 -15.25
N ALA A 281 12.51 4.73 -14.71
CA ALA A 281 13.48 5.51 -15.47
C ALA A 281 14.70 4.65 -15.81
N GLY A 282 15.14 4.66 -17.06
CA GLY A 282 16.36 4.00 -17.50
C GLY A 282 16.27 2.48 -17.53
N PHE A 283 15.12 1.95 -17.98
CA PHE A 283 15.01 0.53 -18.28
C PHE A 283 16.06 0.12 -19.31
N PRO A 284 16.63 -1.10 -19.24
CA PRO A 284 17.64 -1.55 -20.19
C PRO A 284 17.28 -1.26 -21.63
N THR A 285 18.22 -0.74 -22.41
CA THR A 285 18.03 -0.35 -23.81
C THR A 285 17.13 0.87 -24.07
N GLU A 286 16.72 1.61 -23.05
CA GLU A 286 15.98 2.88 -23.19
C GLU A 286 16.94 3.96 -23.74
N ASP A 287 16.62 4.53 -24.89
CA ASP A 287 17.29 5.72 -25.44
C ASP A 287 16.59 7.01 -24.99
N GLU A 288 17.07 8.17 -25.46
CA GLU A 288 16.51 9.46 -25.06
C GLU A 288 15.12 9.71 -25.68
N GLY A 289 14.87 9.23 -26.90
CA GLY A 289 13.56 9.33 -27.53
C GLY A 289 12.50 8.50 -26.79
N MET A 290 12.84 7.27 -26.43
CA MET A 290 11.97 6.39 -25.63
C MET A 290 11.71 6.96 -24.22
N PHE A 291 12.71 7.59 -23.62
CA PHE A 291 12.56 8.30 -22.36
C PHE A 291 11.64 9.53 -22.51
N ALA A 292 11.77 10.30 -23.59
CA ALA A 292 10.91 11.46 -23.85
C ALA A 292 9.42 11.06 -23.93
N ASP A 293 9.10 9.89 -24.51
CA ASP A 293 7.74 9.35 -24.53
C ASP A 293 7.22 9.07 -23.10
N THR A 294 8.07 8.56 -22.23
CA THR A 294 7.71 8.30 -20.82
C THR A 294 7.53 9.62 -20.05
N LEU A 295 8.34 10.64 -20.35
CA LEU A 295 8.21 11.97 -19.76
C LEU A 295 6.89 12.64 -20.18
N ALA A 296 6.55 12.58 -21.47
CA ALA A 296 5.31 13.12 -22.00
C ALA A 296 4.06 12.42 -21.43
N LEU A 297 4.14 11.14 -21.10
CA LEU A 297 3.01 10.38 -20.53
C LEU A 297 2.50 11.01 -19.22
N ILE A 298 3.35 11.70 -18.45
CA ILE A 298 2.95 12.36 -17.19
C ILE A 298 1.87 13.41 -17.46
N ASP A 299 2.05 14.24 -18.48
CA ASP A 299 1.09 15.26 -18.86
C ASP A 299 -0.12 14.67 -19.59
N ASP A 300 0.10 13.74 -20.52
CA ASP A 300 -0.97 13.11 -21.30
C ASP A 300 -1.96 12.30 -20.47
N THR A 301 -1.53 11.80 -19.33
CA THR A 301 -2.37 11.01 -18.40
C THR A 301 -2.60 11.72 -17.07
N ASP A 302 -2.24 13.02 -16.97
CA ASP A 302 -2.46 13.82 -15.76
C ASP A 302 -2.00 13.12 -14.47
N ILE A 303 -0.76 12.61 -14.48
CA ILE A 303 -0.20 11.92 -13.29
C ILE A 303 0.14 12.95 -12.21
N VAL A 304 -0.65 12.97 -11.14
CA VAL A 304 -0.46 13.86 -9.97
C VAL A 304 0.19 13.15 -8.78
N HIS A 305 0.22 11.82 -8.79
CA HIS A 305 0.89 10.99 -7.79
C HIS A 305 1.89 10.05 -8.47
N GLY A 306 3.01 10.60 -8.98
CA GLY A 306 4.05 9.83 -9.66
C GLY A 306 4.97 9.10 -8.68
N HIS A 307 5.04 7.78 -8.77
CA HIS A 307 6.07 6.95 -8.14
C HIS A 307 7.16 6.63 -9.15
N ILE A 308 8.29 7.31 -9.03
CA ILE A 308 9.39 7.21 -9.99
C ILE A 308 10.49 6.32 -9.45
N PHE A 309 10.72 5.20 -10.13
CA PHE A 309 11.73 4.21 -9.80
C PHE A 309 12.91 4.29 -10.77
N PRO A 310 14.13 4.64 -10.31
CA PRO A 310 15.33 4.35 -11.10
C PRO A 310 15.38 2.84 -11.33
N TYR A 311 15.62 2.41 -12.56
CA TYR A 311 15.74 0.98 -12.84
C TYR A 311 16.82 0.36 -11.94
N SER A 312 16.46 -0.77 -11.35
CA SER A 312 17.33 -1.51 -10.42
C SER A 312 17.41 -2.97 -10.87
N PRO A 313 18.56 -3.43 -11.43
CA PRO A 313 18.69 -4.79 -11.90
C PRO A 313 18.49 -5.79 -10.75
N ARG A 314 17.68 -6.80 -10.99
CA ARG A 314 17.39 -7.88 -10.02
C ARG A 314 18.02 -9.17 -10.52
N ALA A 315 18.85 -9.79 -9.71
CA ALA A 315 19.48 -11.07 -10.06
C ALA A 315 18.42 -12.09 -10.49
N GLY A 316 18.71 -12.85 -11.52
CA GLY A 316 17.79 -13.85 -12.08
C GLY A 316 16.73 -13.32 -13.06
N THR A 317 16.50 -11.99 -13.12
CA THR A 317 15.52 -11.42 -14.05
C THR A 317 16.10 -11.29 -15.47
N PRO A 318 15.24 -11.43 -16.52
CA PRO A 318 15.70 -11.24 -17.91
C PRO A 318 16.28 -9.85 -18.17
N ALA A 319 15.67 -8.79 -17.62
CA ALA A 319 16.13 -7.41 -17.81
C ALA A 319 17.53 -7.15 -17.24
N ALA A 320 17.94 -7.87 -16.19
CA ALA A 320 19.31 -7.73 -15.64
C ALA A 320 20.41 -8.21 -16.62
N ARG A 321 20.04 -9.00 -17.65
CA ARG A 321 20.95 -9.53 -18.68
C ARG A 321 20.95 -8.70 -19.97
N MET A 322 20.03 -7.73 -20.10
CA MET A 322 19.96 -6.82 -21.24
C MET A 322 21.08 -5.74 -21.15
N PRO A 323 21.43 -5.07 -22.27
CA PRO A 323 22.32 -3.93 -22.23
C PRO A 323 21.79 -2.85 -21.29
N GLN A 324 22.58 -2.51 -20.26
CA GLN A 324 22.19 -1.57 -19.22
C GLN A 324 22.41 -0.13 -19.66
N VAL A 325 21.52 0.76 -19.23
CA VAL A 325 21.70 2.21 -19.34
C VAL A 325 22.73 2.66 -18.28
N ALA A 326 23.56 3.65 -18.60
CA ALA A 326 24.53 4.19 -17.66
C ALA A 326 23.84 4.72 -16.39
N ALA A 327 24.44 4.45 -15.23
CA ALA A 327 23.85 4.81 -13.94
C ALA A 327 23.57 6.32 -13.79
N GLU A 328 24.39 7.16 -14.41
CA GLU A 328 24.20 8.61 -14.44
C GLU A 328 22.95 9.00 -15.23
N ALA A 329 22.76 8.41 -16.40
CA ALA A 329 21.57 8.62 -17.21
C ALA A 329 20.29 8.14 -16.49
N ILE A 330 20.34 6.99 -15.80
CA ILE A 330 19.23 6.50 -14.98
C ILE A 330 18.85 7.54 -13.91
N ARG A 331 19.84 8.08 -13.19
CA ARG A 331 19.61 9.10 -12.14
C ARG A 331 19.03 10.38 -12.73
N ALA A 332 19.62 10.90 -13.79
CA ALA A 332 19.16 12.12 -14.46
C ALA A 332 17.73 11.98 -15.00
N ARG A 333 17.40 10.85 -15.64
CA ARG A 333 16.05 10.56 -16.13
C ARG A 333 15.05 10.44 -14.97
N ALA A 334 15.41 9.77 -13.89
CA ALA A 334 14.55 9.67 -12.71
C ALA A 334 14.28 11.03 -12.06
N GLU A 335 15.25 11.93 -12.03
CA GLU A 335 15.09 13.31 -11.57
C GLU A 335 14.13 14.09 -12.46
N ARG A 336 14.33 14.08 -13.78
CA ARG A 336 13.45 14.74 -14.75
C ARG A 336 11.99 14.28 -14.65
N LEU A 337 11.74 12.97 -14.45
CA LEU A 337 10.39 12.43 -14.24
C LEU A 337 9.80 12.93 -12.92
N ARG A 338 10.59 12.97 -11.83
CA ARG A 338 10.12 13.49 -10.53
C ARG A 338 9.75 14.96 -10.63
N ASP A 339 10.56 15.76 -11.32
CA ASP A 339 10.31 17.19 -11.52
C ASP A 339 9.03 17.42 -12.33
N ALA A 340 8.82 16.64 -13.39
CA ALA A 340 7.59 16.72 -14.18
C ALA A 340 6.36 16.34 -13.33
N ALA A 341 6.42 15.23 -12.60
CA ALA A 341 5.33 14.80 -11.71
C ALA A 341 5.08 15.82 -10.58
N ALA A 342 6.15 16.42 -10.02
CA ALA A 342 6.03 17.46 -9.00
C ALA A 342 5.34 18.71 -9.52
N ARG A 343 5.75 19.21 -10.70
CA ARG A 343 5.07 20.36 -11.35
C ARG A 343 3.58 20.08 -11.61
N ARG A 344 3.26 18.88 -12.09
CA ARG A 344 1.87 18.48 -12.35
C ARG A 344 1.08 18.42 -11.05
N LYS A 345 1.64 17.84 -9.99
CA LYS A 345 1.03 17.78 -8.65
C LYS A 345 0.78 19.19 -8.09
N THR A 346 1.76 20.10 -8.17
CA THR A 346 1.62 21.48 -7.68
C THR A 346 0.45 22.19 -8.37
N ALA A 347 0.34 22.09 -9.70
CA ALA A 347 -0.76 22.67 -10.45
C ALA A 347 -2.12 22.06 -10.06
N TRP A 348 -2.18 20.74 -9.88
CA TRP A 348 -3.39 20.03 -9.44
C TRP A 348 -3.82 20.42 -8.03
N LEU A 349 -2.87 20.58 -7.09
CA LEU A 349 -3.17 21.04 -5.73
C LEU A 349 -3.70 22.49 -5.74
N ALA A 350 -3.08 23.37 -6.50
CA ALA A 350 -3.51 24.77 -6.62
C ALA A 350 -4.96 24.90 -7.14
N ALA A 351 -5.36 24.02 -8.06
CA ALA A 351 -6.73 24.00 -8.60
C ALA A 351 -7.79 23.57 -7.57
N GLN A 352 -7.40 23.02 -6.41
CA GLN A 352 -8.34 22.61 -5.36
C GLN A 352 -8.61 23.70 -4.31
N VAL A 353 -7.91 24.83 -4.34
CA VAL A 353 -8.13 25.94 -3.42
C VAL A 353 -9.55 26.47 -3.56
N GLY A 354 -10.22 26.70 -2.42
CA GLY A 354 -11.64 27.10 -2.34
C GLY A 354 -12.63 25.94 -2.28
N SER A 355 -12.22 24.71 -2.63
CA SER A 355 -13.07 23.51 -2.53
C SER A 355 -13.29 23.07 -1.06
N VAL A 356 -14.32 22.25 -0.86
CA VAL A 356 -14.53 21.51 0.39
C VAL A 356 -14.18 20.05 0.16
N GLN A 357 -13.28 19.52 0.99
CA GLN A 357 -12.82 18.14 0.92
C GLN A 357 -13.24 17.37 2.17
N GLN A 358 -13.69 16.14 1.99
CA GLN A 358 -13.82 15.20 3.10
C GLN A 358 -12.45 14.59 3.36
N VAL A 359 -11.90 14.79 4.54
CA VAL A 359 -10.54 14.37 4.93
C VAL A 359 -10.61 13.28 5.99
N LEU A 360 -9.93 12.17 5.76
CA LEU A 360 -9.70 11.17 6.80
C LEU A 360 -8.49 11.61 7.61
N LEU A 361 -8.70 11.93 8.89
CA LEU A 361 -7.63 12.36 9.79
C LEU A 361 -6.65 11.23 10.11
N GLU A 362 -5.38 11.57 10.12
CA GLU A 362 -4.27 10.68 10.45
C GLU A 362 -3.50 11.22 11.67
N ARG A 363 -2.73 10.37 12.32
CA ARG A 363 -1.86 10.82 13.43
C ARG A 363 -0.84 11.84 12.93
N PRO A 364 -0.58 12.93 13.69
CA PRO A 364 -1.04 13.18 15.06
C PRO A 364 -2.45 13.78 15.19
N GLY A 365 -3.20 14.04 14.10
CA GLY A 365 -4.56 14.61 14.10
C GLY A 365 -4.67 15.97 13.42
N ASP A 366 -3.54 16.54 13.03
CA ASP A 366 -3.43 17.83 12.34
C ASP A 366 -3.36 17.72 10.81
N ARG A 367 -3.47 16.50 10.28
CA ARG A 367 -3.39 16.18 8.86
C ARG A 367 -4.17 14.92 8.50
N GLY A 368 -4.39 14.75 7.23
CA GLY A 368 -5.03 13.56 6.68
C GLY A 368 -5.04 13.56 5.16
N HIS A 369 -5.82 12.67 4.56
CA HIS A 369 -5.97 12.60 3.11
C HIS A 369 -7.43 12.78 2.70
N ALA A 370 -7.61 13.56 1.63
CA ALA A 370 -8.88 13.71 0.94
C ALA A 370 -9.27 12.45 0.14
N GLY A 371 -10.49 12.41 -0.40
CA GLY A 371 -10.95 11.30 -1.24
C GLY A 371 -10.03 11.03 -2.43
N ASN A 372 -9.56 12.07 -3.11
CA ASN A 372 -8.61 12.02 -4.23
C ASN A 372 -7.14 11.83 -3.82
N PHE A 373 -6.88 11.50 -2.56
CA PHE A 373 -5.58 11.23 -1.98
C PHE A 373 -4.66 12.47 -1.85
N ALA A 374 -5.17 13.69 -1.98
CA ALA A 374 -4.43 14.89 -1.60
C ALA A 374 -4.15 14.88 -0.08
N GLU A 375 -2.90 15.10 0.33
CA GLU A 375 -2.59 15.38 1.73
C GLU A 375 -3.15 16.74 2.10
N VAL A 376 -3.86 16.82 3.22
CA VAL A 376 -4.42 18.06 3.75
C VAL A 376 -3.90 18.26 5.16
N ARG A 377 -3.34 19.45 5.43
CA ARG A 377 -2.94 19.88 6.78
C ARG A 377 -3.87 20.95 7.29
N MET A 378 -4.23 20.84 8.55
CA MET A 378 -5.13 21.79 9.18
C MET A 378 -4.38 23.09 9.48
N ALA A 379 -4.93 24.22 9.01
CA ALA A 379 -4.49 25.54 9.39
C ALA A 379 -5.13 25.87 10.77
N GLY A 380 -4.34 25.90 11.82
CA GLY A 380 -4.78 26.23 13.17
C GLY A 380 -3.64 26.01 14.18
N PRO A 381 -3.75 26.47 15.43
CA PRO A 381 -2.72 26.23 16.43
C PRO A 381 -2.52 24.72 16.54
N ALA A 382 -1.29 24.27 16.34
CA ALA A 382 -0.91 22.89 16.52
C ALA A 382 -1.45 22.40 17.85
N LEU A 383 -2.30 21.37 17.82
CA LEU A 383 -2.71 20.69 19.04
C LEU A 383 -1.41 20.18 19.69
N SER A 384 -1.06 20.75 20.83
CA SER A 384 0.11 20.33 21.59
C SER A 384 0.06 18.81 21.76
N PRO A 385 1.13 18.07 21.47
CA PRO A 385 1.14 16.66 21.73
C PRO A 385 0.86 16.45 23.21
N VAL A 386 -0.22 15.77 23.55
CA VAL A 386 -0.42 15.27 24.90
C VAL A 386 0.81 14.41 25.19
N ARG A 387 1.69 14.91 26.06
CA ARG A 387 2.80 14.10 26.61
C ARG A 387 2.15 12.84 27.15
N ALA A 388 2.50 11.70 26.58
CA ALA A 388 2.30 10.44 27.26
C ALA A 388 3.18 10.50 28.52
N GLU A 389 2.57 10.78 29.66
CA GLU A 389 3.24 10.58 30.93
C GLU A 389 3.55 9.07 31.09
N PRO A 390 4.73 8.72 31.57
CA PRO A 390 5.05 7.34 31.85
C PRO A 390 4.10 6.86 32.95
N VAL A 391 3.32 5.83 32.69
CA VAL A 391 2.55 5.13 33.71
C VAL A 391 3.55 4.39 34.59
N GLU A 392 4.01 5.04 35.64
CA GLU A 392 4.64 4.38 36.77
C GLU A 392 3.59 3.58 37.55
N ALA A 393 3.95 2.37 37.85
CA ALA A 393 3.17 1.36 38.52
C ALA A 393 2.61 1.85 39.86
N LEU A 394 1.31 1.73 40.07
CA LEU A 394 0.71 1.62 41.39
C LEU A 394 -0.07 0.29 41.44
N LEU A 395 0.62 -0.72 41.95
CA LEU A 395 0.01 -1.88 42.52
C LEU A 395 -0.60 -1.47 43.90
N THR A 396 -1.93 -1.51 44.01
CA THR A 396 -2.58 -1.98 45.25
C THR A 396 -4.09 -2.16 45.07
N THR A 397 -4.51 -3.39 45.33
CA THR A 397 -5.73 -3.90 45.99
C THR A 397 -7.13 -3.58 45.46
N SER A 398 -7.74 -4.65 45.00
CA SER A 398 -9.04 -5.29 45.31
C SER A 398 -10.36 -4.48 45.19
N ALA A 399 -11.27 -5.16 44.49
CA ALA A 399 -12.71 -5.30 44.70
C ALA A 399 -13.64 -4.20 44.10
N GLY A 400 -14.52 -4.66 43.20
CA GLY A 400 -15.76 -3.97 42.85
C GLY A 400 -16.22 -4.23 41.43
N LEU A 401 -16.96 -5.32 41.21
CA LEU A 401 -17.80 -5.55 40.03
C LEU A 401 -18.80 -4.41 39.86
N ALA A 402 -18.79 -3.75 38.71
CA ALA A 402 -19.97 -3.04 38.19
C ALA A 402 -19.95 -3.12 36.66
N ASP A 403 -20.96 -3.77 36.17
CA ASP A 403 -21.46 -3.91 34.84
C ASP A 403 -21.65 -2.53 34.17
N SER A 404 -21.05 -2.26 33.03
CA SER A 404 -21.45 -1.17 32.17
C SER A 404 -21.19 -1.49 30.71
N SER A 405 -22.30 -1.88 30.05
CA SER A 405 -22.42 -1.99 28.59
C SER A 405 -21.97 -0.73 27.88
N PRO A 406 -21.29 -0.80 26.72
CA PRO A 406 -20.98 0.39 25.94
C PRO A 406 -22.25 0.89 25.25
N SER A 407 -22.72 2.06 25.64
CA SER A 407 -23.78 2.79 24.97
C SER A 407 -23.28 3.26 23.60
N THR A 408 -24.00 2.86 22.55
CA THR A 408 -23.98 3.50 21.23
C THR A 408 -24.57 4.91 21.39
N GLY A 409 -23.68 5.89 21.56
CA GLY A 409 -24.05 7.29 21.61
C GLY A 409 -23.20 8.08 20.61
N SER A 410 -23.81 8.51 19.50
CA SER A 410 -23.36 9.66 18.73
C SER A 410 -23.51 10.92 19.62
N GLY A 411 -22.56 11.11 20.50
CA GLY A 411 -22.50 12.28 21.37
C GLY A 411 -21.40 13.21 20.88
N LEU A 412 -21.80 14.34 20.30
CA LEU A 412 -20.99 15.54 20.25
C LEU A 412 -20.68 15.93 21.71
N THR A 413 -19.48 15.59 22.18
CA THR A 413 -18.99 16.08 23.46
C THR A 413 -18.46 17.50 23.25
N GLU A 414 -18.80 18.38 24.15
CA GLU A 414 -18.35 19.76 24.26
C GLU A 414 -16.82 19.91 24.02
N TYR A 415 -16.45 20.75 23.05
CA TYR A 415 -15.13 20.85 22.42
C TYR A 415 -14.73 19.60 21.62
N GLY A 416 -15.42 19.38 20.50
CA GLY A 416 -15.18 18.28 19.56
C GLY A 416 -13.82 18.34 18.88
N MET A 417 -12.79 17.81 19.55
CA MET A 417 -11.51 17.56 18.91
C MET A 417 -11.65 16.28 18.08
N ALA A 418 -11.72 16.43 16.75
CA ALA A 418 -11.72 15.31 15.82
C ALA A 418 -10.46 14.45 16.03
N ARG A 419 -10.62 13.11 15.95
CA ARG A 419 -9.58 12.13 16.27
C ARG A 419 -9.00 11.50 15.00
N PRO A 420 -7.77 10.99 15.04
CA PRO A 420 -7.27 10.14 13.96
C PRO A 420 -8.24 8.99 13.68
N GLY A 421 -8.64 8.84 12.41
CA GLY A 421 -9.68 7.90 11.97
C GLY A 421 -11.01 8.56 11.64
N ASP A 422 -11.27 9.79 12.11
CA ASP A 422 -12.49 10.52 11.80
C ASP A 422 -12.46 11.10 10.38
N LEU A 423 -13.64 11.18 9.77
CA LEU A 423 -13.88 11.89 8.51
C LEU A 423 -14.40 13.28 8.83
N VAL A 424 -13.66 14.31 8.40
CA VAL A 424 -14.01 15.71 8.65
C VAL A 424 -14.13 16.49 7.34
N ALA A 425 -15.06 17.45 7.32
CA ALA A 425 -15.15 18.39 6.20
C ALA A 425 -14.13 19.51 6.38
N VAL A 426 -13.34 19.80 5.36
CA VAL A 426 -12.27 20.79 5.37
C VAL A 426 -12.42 21.72 4.18
N ARG A 427 -12.50 23.02 4.42
CA ARG A 427 -12.39 24.04 3.37
C ARG A 427 -10.94 24.30 3.06
N ILE A 428 -10.54 24.09 1.81
CA ILE A 428 -9.17 24.32 1.37
C ILE A 428 -8.93 25.81 1.18
N THR A 429 -7.98 26.36 1.92
CA THR A 429 -7.66 27.80 1.94
C THR A 429 -6.40 28.15 1.16
N ALA A 430 -5.47 27.18 1.03
CA ALA A 430 -4.22 27.36 0.29
C ALA A 430 -3.66 26.03 -0.17
N ALA A 431 -2.68 26.07 -1.05
CA ALA A 431 -1.90 24.91 -1.49
C ALA A 431 -0.41 25.22 -1.44
N THR A 432 0.38 24.21 -1.12
CA THR A 432 1.84 24.19 -1.28
C THR A 432 2.23 23.29 -2.45
N ASP A 433 3.51 23.08 -2.70
CA ASP A 433 4.00 22.16 -3.73
C ASP A 433 3.65 20.69 -3.43
N THR A 434 3.34 20.35 -2.18
CA THR A 434 3.19 18.96 -1.75
C THR A 434 1.85 18.63 -1.10
N HIS A 435 1.16 19.62 -0.51
CA HIS A 435 -0.07 19.40 0.26
C HIS A 435 -1.00 20.64 0.24
N LEU A 436 -2.23 20.42 0.60
CA LEU A 436 -3.26 21.43 0.81
C LEU A 436 -3.24 21.94 2.26
N LEU A 437 -3.62 23.19 2.45
CA LEU A 437 -3.92 23.78 3.75
C LEU A 437 -5.42 24.06 3.84
N GLY A 438 -6.03 23.79 4.98
CA GLY A 438 -7.46 23.99 5.13
C GLY A 438 -7.92 24.11 6.57
N THR A 439 -9.17 24.56 6.73
CA THR A 439 -9.83 24.73 8.02
C THR A 439 -11.03 23.78 8.10
N MET A 440 -11.20 23.08 9.21
CA MET A 440 -12.40 22.27 9.48
C MET A 440 -13.63 23.18 9.52
N ILE A 441 -14.75 22.68 8.95
CA ILE A 441 -16.04 23.37 8.89
C ILE A 441 -17.16 22.52 9.47
#